data_2b208cd6e033d1b909bebe55ad9cac0c
#
_entry.id   2b208cd6e033d1b909bebe55ad9cac0c
#
_cell.length_a   1.000
_cell.length_b   1.000
_cell.length_c   1.000
_cell.angle_alpha   90.00
_cell.angle_beta   90.00
_cell.angle_gamma   90.00
#
_symmetry.space_group_name_H-M   'P 1'
#
loop_
_entity.id
_entity.type
_entity.pdbx_description
1 polymer ?
#
loop_
_entity_poly.entity_id
_entity_poly.type
_entity_poly.pdbx_seq_one_letter_code
_entity_poly.pdbx_strand_id
1 'polypeptide(L)'
;EEWVSYEHLFGNGIHILNISEGGGGSGVFNTAIVVTATLKKDGSKSSLILKKIGTLNGGDRCNGSIVDIINSKGNLTIKRKFHSKGLLSYVIKYAPTDIKISNLKGGFNSGAGGMCDGYALESITVDQSKNVVEQNLVRLDINRLVHFDPSGSKKINVECMMNNLPNKGQLKKEEIPSYLNVINDKCFPNVSSK
;
A
#
# COMPACT_ATOMS: atom_id res chain seq x y z
N GLU A 1 11.71 -17.65 12.56
CA GLU A 1 12.93 -17.58 11.72
C GLU A 1 12.97 -16.22 11.03
N GLU A 2 14.06 -15.48 11.24
CA GLU A 2 14.37 -14.26 10.47
C GLU A 2 15.17 -14.66 9.23
N TRP A 3 14.76 -14.16 8.09
CA TRP A 3 15.54 -14.29 6.87
C TRP A 3 15.58 -12.96 6.14
N VAL A 4 16.72 -12.65 5.52
CA VAL A 4 16.93 -11.41 4.75
C VAL A 4 17.10 -11.80 3.29
N SER A 5 16.23 -11.27 2.44
CA SER A 5 16.39 -11.37 1.01
C SER A 5 16.86 -10.02 0.43
N TYR A 6 17.81 -10.09 -0.48
CA TYR A 6 18.29 -8.96 -1.24
C TYR A 6 17.54 -8.90 -2.55
N GLU A 7 16.64 -7.95 -2.69
CA GLU A 7 15.73 -7.94 -3.83
C GLU A 7 16.13 -6.99 -4.96
N HIS A 8 16.89 -5.90 -4.68
CA HIS A 8 17.01 -4.91 -5.74
C HIS A 8 18.25 -4.03 -5.68
N LEU A 9 18.94 -3.96 -6.81
CA LEU A 9 19.95 -2.96 -7.08
C LEU A 9 19.29 -1.79 -7.83
N PHE A 10 19.15 -0.66 -7.16
CA PHE A 10 18.72 0.56 -7.81
C PHE A 10 19.98 1.34 -8.26
N GLY A 11 19.99 1.88 -9.50
CA GLY A 11 21.13 2.65 -9.97
C GLY A 11 21.59 3.74 -8.97
N ASN A 12 22.83 4.19 -9.08
CA ASN A 12 23.45 5.15 -8.15
C ASN A 12 23.78 4.61 -6.74
N GLY A 13 24.03 3.32 -6.60
CA GLY A 13 24.42 2.71 -5.33
C GLY A 13 23.32 2.64 -4.26
N ILE A 14 22.05 2.76 -4.64
CA ILE A 14 20.91 2.51 -3.77
C ILE A 14 20.57 1.03 -3.85
N HIS A 15 20.35 0.41 -2.69
CA HIS A 15 19.96 -0.98 -2.55
C HIS A 15 18.74 -1.06 -1.63
N ILE A 16 17.90 -2.06 -1.86
CA ILE A 16 16.78 -2.36 -0.99
C ILE A 16 16.96 -3.73 -0.39
N LEU A 17 16.93 -3.79 0.92
CA LEU A 17 17.01 -5.03 1.70
C LEU A 17 15.60 -5.32 2.22
N ASN A 18 14.98 -6.37 1.71
CA ASN A 18 13.68 -6.83 2.20
C ASN A 18 13.91 -7.80 3.36
N ILE A 19 13.37 -7.46 4.51
CA ILE A 19 13.46 -8.24 5.74
C ILE A 19 12.08 -8.80 6.04
N SER A 20 11.98 -10.10 6.23
CA SER A 20 10.75 -10.72 6.68
C SER A 20 10.97 -11.37 8.04
N GLU A 21 10.10 -11.07 8.97
CA GLU A 21 10.12 -11.59 10.33
C GLU A 21 8.87 -12.46 10.56
N GLY A 22 9.10 -13.69 11.02
CA GLY A 22 8.02 -14.55 11.50
C GLY A 22 7.71 -14.20 12.95
N GLY A 23 6.50 -13.64 13.21
CA GLY A 23 5.99 -13.48 14.56
C GLY A 23 5.47 -14.80 15.14
N GLY A 24 5.48 -14.96 16.45
CA GLY A 24 4.88 -16.12 17.13
C GLY A 24 3.41 -16.28 16.76
N GLY A 25 3.10 -17.25 15.89
CA GLY A 25 1.82 -17.45 15.24
C GLY A 25 1.98 -17.54 13.72
N SER A 26 0.93 -17.23 12.97
CA SER A 26 0.95 -17.31 11.50
C SER A 26 1.27 -15.98 10.82
N GLY A 27 1.71 -14.96 11.54
CA GLY A 27 2.05 -13.64 11.01
C GLY A 27 3.45 -13.59 10.38
N VAL A 28 3.56 -13.00 9.20
CA VAL A 28 4.84 -12.66 8.55
C VAL A 28 4.85 -11.17 8.28
N PHE A 29 5.72 -10.46 8.96
CA PHE A 29 5.91 -9.02 8.80
C PHE A 29 7.05 -8.74 7.84
N ASN A 30 6.84 -7.79 6.93
CA ASN A 30 7.86 -7.41 5.97
C ASN A 30 8.29 -5.97 6.23
N THR A 31 9.59 -5.72 6.07
CA THR A 31 10.17 -4.38 6.13
C THR A 31 11.22 -4.27 5.04
N ALA A 32 11.16 -3.24 4.22
CA ALA A 32 12.20 -2.97 3.26
C ALA A 32 13.09 -1.81 3.75
N ILE A 33 14.38 -2.05 3.88
CA ILE A 33 15.38 -1.04 4.27
C ILE A 33 16.05 -0.51 3.01
N VAL A 34 16.00 0.80 2.82
CA VAL A 34 16.70 1.48 1.73
C VAL A 34 18.08 1.90 2.23
N VAL A 35 19.12 1.42 1.56
CA VAL A 35 20.52 1.68 1.92
C VAL A 35 21.33 2.17 0.72
N THR A 36 22.38 2.94 0.97
CA THR A 36 23.48 3.11 0.02
C THR A 36 24.59 2.13 0.36
N ALA A 37 25.31 1.69 -0.67
CA ALA A 37 26.47 0.81 -0.53
C ALA A 37 27.72 1.51 -1.08
N THR A 38 28.77 1.54 -0.29
CA THR A 38 30.06 2.10 -0.69
C THR A 38 31.15 1.09 -0.43
N LEU A 39 31.95 0.80 -1.43
CA LEU A 39 33.12 -0.08 -1.28
C LEU A 39 34.32 0.76 -0.80
N LYS A 40 34.79 0.48 0.41
CA LYS A 40 36.02 1.07 0.94
C LYS A 40 37.16 0.06 0.77
N LYS A 41 38.23 0.50 0.10
CA LYS A 41 39.48 -0.25 -0.05
C LYS A 41 40.51 0.28 0.93
N ASP A 42 41.14 -0.60 1.68
CA ASP A 42 42.22 -0.30 2.61
C ASP A 42 43.34 -1.33 2.41
N GLY A 43 44.33 -0.95 1.61
CA GLY A 43 45.38 -1.86 1.12
C GLY A 43 44.78 -3.04 0.35
N SER A 44 45.05 -4.25 0.80
CA SER A 44 44.52 -5.50 0.22
C SER A 44 43.13 -5.89 0.69
N LYS A 45 42.58 -5.19 1.68
CA LYS A 45 41.25 -5.46 2.25
C LYS A 45 40.18 -4.57 1.59
N SER A 46 39.04 -5.16 1.33
CA SER A 46 37.86 -4.42 0.85
C SER A 46 36.72 -4.62 1.84
N SER A 47 36.05 -3.54 2.22
CA SER A 47 34.87 -3.57 3.09
C SER A 47 33.70 -2.89 2.39
N LEU A 48 32.50 -3.48 2.49
CA LEU A 48 31.26 -2.85 2.03
C LEU A 48 30.63 -2.11 3.20
N ILE A 49 30.46 -0.80 3.02
CA ILE A 49 29.79 0.06 4.01
C ILE A 49 28.37 0.29 3.53
N LEU A 50 27.39 -0.17 4.32
CA LEU A 50 25.98 0.09 4.10
C LEU A 50 25.53 1.25 5.01
N LYS A 51 24.94 2.29 4.39
CA LYS A 51 24.35 3.42 5.11
C LYS A 51 22.84 3.40 4.88
N LYS A 52 22.07 3.28 5.97
CA LYS A 52 20.60 3.34 5.92
C LYS A 52 20.15 4.77 5.53
N ILE A 53 19.25 4.86 4.54
CA ILE A 53 18.58 6.09 4.12
C ILE A 53 17.19 6.16 4.74
N GLY A 54 16.46 5.03 4.71
CA GLY A 54 15.10 4.99 5.23
C GLY A 54 14.57 3.58 5.34
N THR A 55 13.33 3.49 5.80
CA THR A 55 12.60 2.23 5.97
C THR A 55 11.22 2.34 5.33
N LEU A 56 10.85 1.32 4.60
CA LEU A 56 9.52 1.14 4.04
C LEU A 56 8.84 0.06 4.87
N ASN A 57 8.07 0.47 5.85
CA ASN A 57 7.37 -0.47 6.72
C ASN A 57 6.31 -1.21 5.91
N GLY A 58 6.43 -2.51 5.85
CA GLY A 58 5.38 -3.40 5.40
C GLY A 58 4.50 -3.80 6.58
N GLY A 59 3.38 -4.42 6.27
CA GLY A 59 2.50 -5.00 7.27
C GLY A 59 2.54 -6.52 7.24
N ASP A 60 1.62 -7.12 7.97
CA ASP A 60 1.39 -8.56 7.94
C ASP A 60 0.37 -8.91 6.86
N ARG A 61 0.67 -9.91 6.02
CA ARG A 61 -0.24 -10.46 5.00
C ARG A 61 -0.98 -9.38 4.19
N CYS A 62 -2.31 -9.27 4.39
CA CYS A 62 -3.16 -8.29 3.69
C CYS A 62 -3.27 -6.94 4.41
N ASN A 63 -2.39 -6.64 5.37
CA ASN A 63 -2.33 -5.36 6.08
C ASN A 63 -1.13 -4.51 5.64
N GLY A 64 -0.86 -4.44 4.35
CA GLY A 64 0.23 -3.64 3.79
C GLY A 64 1.52 -4.41 3.52
N SER A 65 1.49 -5.75 3.56
CA SER A 65 2.66 -6.58 3.24
C SER A 65 3.21 -6.24 1.85
N ILE A 66 4.51 -6.02 1.77
CA ILE A 66 5.23 -5.82 0.52
C ILE A 66 5.27 -7.14 -0.24
N VAL A 67 4.77 -7.15 -1.46
CA VAL A 67 4.73 -8.33 -2.33
C VAL A 67 5.83 -8.29 -3.35
N ASP A 68 6.10 -7.07 -3.84
CA ASP A 68 7.01 -6.87 -4.96
C ASP A 68 7.58 -5.44 -4.93
N ILE A 69 8.81 -5.32 -5.43
CA ILE A 69 9.49 -4.06 -5.62
C ILE A 69 9.94 -4.01 -7.07
N ILE A 70 9.29 -3.16 -7.85
CA ILE A 70 9.46 -3.08 -9.30
C ILE A 70 10.32 -1.86 -9.64
N ASN A 71 11.40 -2.09 -10.39
CA ASN A 71 12.18 -1.01 -11.00
C ASN A 71 11.87 -0.95 -12.50
N SER A 72 11.28 0.13 -12.94
CA SER A 72 11.05 0.38 -14.35
C SER A 72 11.73 1.67 -14.77
N LYS A 73 12.80 1.55 -15.55
CA LYS A 73 13.56 2.71 -16.09
C LYS A 73 13.96 3.74 -15.02
N GLY A 74 14.39 3.28 -13.87
CA GLY A 74 14.81 4.14 -12.76
C GLY A 74 13.67 4.59 -11.83
N ASN A 75 12.43 4.24 -12.14
CA ASN A 75 11.28 4.49 -11.26
C ASN A 75 11.03 3.26 -10.38
N LEU A 76 11.12 3.46 -9.08
CA LEU A 76 10.88 2.43 -8.10
C LEU A 76 9.41 2.43 -7.69
N THR A 77 8.78 1.25 -7.74
CA THR A 77 7.39 1.05 -7.32
C THR A 77 7.30 -0.12 -6.36
N ILE A 78 6.61 0.07 -5.25
CA ILE A 78 6.25 -0.98 -4.31
C ILE A 78 4.81 -1.44 -4.58
N LYS A 79 4.61 -2.74 -4.55
CA LYS A 79 3.29 -3.37 -4.54
C LYS A 79 2.99 -3.94 -3.17
N ARG A 80 1.86 -3.50 -2.58
CA ARG A 80 1.42 -3.93 -1.25
C ARG A 80 0.05 -4.60 -1.31
N LYS A 81 -0.15 -5.63 -0.47
CA LYS A 81 -1.44 -6.30 -0.32
C LYS A 81 -2.30 -5.64 0.72
N PHE A 82 -3.60 -5.58 0.46
CA PHE A 82 -4.57 -5.04 1.40
C PHE A 82 -5.88 -5.80 1.42
N HIS A 83 -6.53 -5.79 2.60
CA HIS A 83 -7.96 -6.03 2.72
C HIS A 83 -8.76 -4.81 2.28
N SER A 84 -10.07 -4.97 2.10
CA SER A 84 -10.99 -3.91 1.69
C SER A 84 -10.86 -2.65 2.52
N LYS A 85 -10.74 -2.77 3.85
CA LYS A 85 -10.54 -1.62 4.75
C LYS A 85 -9.26 -0.86 4.45
N GLY A 86 -8.15 -1.57 4.19
CA GLY A 86 -6.86 -0.96 3.85
C GLY A 86 -6.91 -0.23 2.51
N LEU A 87 -7.51 -0.85 1.48
CA LEU A 87 -7.70 -0.22 0.17
C LEU A 87 -8.53 1.06 0.28
N LEU A 88 -9.63 1.02 1.02
CA LEU A 88 -10.48 2.18 1.22
C LEU A 88 -9.83 3.27 2.08
N SER A 89 -8.88 2.92 2.95
CA SER A 89 -8.08 3.91 3.66
C SER A 89 -7.27 4.78 2.71
N TYR A 90 -6.76 4.22 1.60
CA TYR A 90 -6.13 5.02 0.54
C TYR A 90 -7.14 5.92 -0.16
N VAL A 91 -8.31 5.40 -0.53
CA VAL A 91 -9.38 6.20 -1.14
C VAL A 91 -9.73 7.39 -0.24
N ILE A 92 -9.87 7.15 1.06
CA ILE A 92 -10.18 8.20 2.04
C ILE A 92 -9.02 9.21 2.18
N LYS A 93 -7.78 8.73 2.23
CA LYS A 93 -6.59 9.58 2.38
C LYS A 93 -6.41 10.56 1.22
N TYR A 94 -6.78 10.15 0.01
CA TYR A 94 -6.65 10.96 -1.19
C TYR A 94 -7.98 11.60 -1.63
N ALA A 95 -9.02 11.51 -0.78
CA ALA A 95 -10.28 12.20 -1.01
C ALA A 95 -10.11 13.72 -0.85
N PRO A 96 -10.79 14.54 -1.67
CA PRO A 96 -10.95 15.96 -1.38
C PRO A 96 -11.60 16.18 -0.02
N THR A 97 -11.23 17.26 0.66
CA THR A 97 -11.68 17.56 2.03
C THR A 97 -13.17 17.84 2.15
N ASP A 98 -13.81 18.19 1.04
CA ASP A 98 -15.24 18.51 0.92
C ASP A 98 -16.14 17.27 0.76
N ILE A 99 -15.56 16.09 0.47
CA ILE A 99 -16.34 14.87 0.32
C ILE A 99 -16.64 14.24 1.67
N LYS A 100 -17.93 14.14 2.01
CA LYS A 100 -18.41 13.44 3.21
C LYS A 100 -18.35 11.92 3.02
N ILE A 101 -17.24 11.31 3.44
CA ILE A 101 -17.01 9.86 3.36
C ILE A 101 -17.37 9.12 4.67
N SER A 102 -18.21 9.72 5.51
CA SER A 102 -18.65 9.12 6.78
C SER A 102 -19.23 7.70 6.60
N ASN A 103 -19.88 7.46 5.47
CA ASN A 103 -20.47 6.15 5.12
C ASN A 103 -19.43 5.06 4.85
N LEU A 104 -18.21 5.44 4.43
CA LEU A 104 -17.13 4.48 4.17
C LEU A 104 -16.37 4.10 5.44
N LYS A 105 -16.52 4.88 6.52
CA LYS A 105 -15.82 4.61 7.77
C LYS A 105 -16.50 3.47 8.54
N GLY A 106 -15.81 2.38 8.71
CA GLY A 106 -16.15 1.34 9.69
C GLY A 106 -17.01 0.17 9.23
N GLY A 107 -17.33 0.05 7.94
CA GLY A 107 -18.16 -1.06 7.45
C GLY A 107 -17.40 -2.14 6.65
N PHE A 108 -16.10 -2.01 6.46
CA PHE A 108 -15.31 -2.94 5.63
C PHE A 108 -14.47 -3.89 6.47
N ASN A 109 -14.33 -5.11 5.95
CA ASN A 109 -13.56 -6.15 6.61
C ASN A 109 -12.08 -5.76 6.72
N SER A 110 -11.56 -5.77 7.94
CA SER A 110 -10.12 -5.70 8.21
C SER A 110 -9.47 -7.10 8.22
N GLY A 111 -10.24 -8.06 8.00
CA GLY A 111 -10.20 -9.45 7.71
C GLY A 111 -9.17 -10.39 8.27
N ALA A 112 -9.66 -11.46 8.84
CA ALA A 112 -8.94 -12.69 9.11
C ALA A 112 -9.05 -13.74 7.98
N GLY A 113 -9.58 -13.38 6.82
CA GLY A 113 -9.72 -14.30 5.68
C GLY A 113 -8.45 -14.33 4.83
N GLY A 114 -7.97 -15.52 4.49
CA GLY A 114 -6.68 -15.76 3.85
C GLY A 114 -6.45 -15.16 2.45
N MET A 115 -7.40 -14.44 1.87
CA MET A 115 -7.25 -13.80 0.57
C MET A 115 -7.30 -12.28 0.69
N CYS A 116 -6.33 -11.61 0.06
CA CYS A 116 -6.30 -10.16 0.00
C CYS A 116 -7.29 -9.64 -1.05
N ASP A 117 -7.89 -8.48 -0.78
CA ASP A 117 -8.94 -7.92 -1.63
C ASP A 117 -8.37 -7.07 -2.77
N GLY A 118 -7.09 -6.74 -2.69
CA GLY A 118 -6.40 -6.01 -3.74
C GLY A 118 -5.01 -5.55 -3.35
N TYR A 119 -4.49 -4.61 -4.14
CA TYR A 119 -3.14 -4.08 -4.00
C TYR A 119 -3.13 -2.57 -4.09
N ALA A 120 -2.17 -1.95 -3.39
CA ALA A 120 -1.74 -0.58 -3.65
C ALA A 120 -0.37 -0.60 -4.33
N LEU A 121 -0.22 0.19 -5.40
CA LEU A 121 1.05 0.48 -6.01
C LEU A 121 1.48 1.88 -5.60
N GLU A 122 2.67 1.99 -5.03
CA GLU A 122 3.26 3.25 -4.56
C GLU A 122 4.58 3.50 -5.25
N SER A 123 4.77 4.70 -5.82
CA SER A 123 6.07 5.14 -6.27
C SER A 123 6.95 5.52 -5.07
N ILE A 124 8.24 5.24 -5.18
CA ILE A 124 9.22 5.58 -4.17
C ILE A 124 10.20 6.56 -4.74
N THR A 125 10.40 7.67 -4.04
CA THR A 125 11.43 8.65 -4.31
C THR A 125 12.44 8.63 -3.18
N VAL A 126 13.73 8.50 -3.53
CA VAL A 126 14.82 8.48 -2.56
C VAL A 126 15.65 9.73 -2.73
N ASP A 127 15.66 10.58 -1.70
CA ASP A 127 16.58 11.73 -1.60
C ASP A 127 17.76 11.35 -0.69
N GLN A 128 18.88 10.98 -1.30
CA GLN A 128 20.09 10.59 -0.57
C GLN A 128 20.69 11.74 0.24
N SER A 129 20.54 12.98 -0.23
CA SER A 129 21.12 14.15 0.42
C SER A 129 20.44 14.46 1.76
N LYS A 130 19.14 14.20 1.83
CA LYS A 130 18.32 14.43 3.03
C LYS A 130 18.08 13.16 3.85
N ASN A 131 18.51 11.98 3.36
CA ASN A 131 18.16 10.67 3.91
C ASN A 131 16.64 10.48 4.04
N VAL A 132 15.91 10.83 2.99
CA VAL A 132 14.43 10.74 2.96
C VAL A 132 13.99 9.76 1.91
N VAL A 133 13.01 8.94 2.28
CA VAL A 133 12.29 8.04 1.37
C VAL A 133 10.81 8.42 1.40
N GLU A 134 10.31 8.90 0.28
CA GLU A 134 8.91 9.29 0.12
C GLU A 134 8.14 8.21 -0.64
N GLN A 135 6.89 7.99 -0.22
CA GLN A 135 5.97 7.04 -0.83
C GLN A 135 4.73 7.79 -1.31
N ASN A 136 4.40 7.62 -2.58
CA ASN A 136 3.22 8.24 -3.17
C ASN A 136 2.37 7.18 -3.88
N LEU A 137 1.07 7.17 -3.61
CA LEU A 137 0.15 6.29 -4.30
C LEU A 137 0.16 6.58 -5.81
N VAL A 138 0.28 5.51 -6.60
CA VAL A 138 0.14 5.53 -8.06
C VAL A 138 -1.27 5.05 -8.42
N ARG A 139 -1.65 3.86 -7.94
CA ARG A 139 -2.97 3.29 -8.18
C ARG A 139 -3.33 2.23 -7.14
N LEU A 140 -4.62 1.93 -7.07
CA LEU A 140 -5.17 0.75 -6.40
C LEU A 140 -5.64 -0.26 -7.43
N ASP A 141 -5.33 -1.53 -7.21
CA ASP A 141 -5.87 -2.66 -7.94
C ASP A 141 -6.86 -3.35 -7.01
N ILE A 142 -8.16 -3.06 -7.13
CA ILE A 142 -9.22 -3.55 -6.25
C ILE A 142 -9.89 -4.75 -6.91
N ASN A 143 -9.63 -5.94 -6.40
CA ASN A 143 -10.20 -7.18 -6.93
C ASN A 143 -11.61 -7.44 -6.40
N ARG A 144 -11.84 -7.09 -5.12
CA ARG A 144 -13.14 -7.19 -4.45
C ARG A 144 -13.19 -6.23 -3.27
N LEU A 145 -14.40 -5.97 -2.78
CA LEU A 145 -14.65 -5.31 -1.50
C LEU A 145 -15.51 -6.24 -0.66
N VAL A 146 -15.21 -6.35 0.61
CA VAL A 146 -15.96 -7.18 1.57
C VAL A 146 -16.46 -6.29 2.70
N HIS A 147 -17.77 -6.20 2.80
CA HIS A 147 -18.46 -5.51 3.88
C HIS A 147 -18.67 -6.45 5.06
N PHE A 148 -18.41 -5.93 6.26
CA PHE A 148 -18.73 -6.61 7.52
C PHE A 148 -19.41 -5.61 8.44
N ASP A 149 -20.69 -5.85 8.70
CA ASP A 149 -21.47 -5.08 9.69
C ASP A 149 -22.11 -6.04 10.69
N PRO A 150 -21.51 -6.25 11.87
CA PRO A 150 -22.04 -7.14 12.89
C PRO A 150 -23.37 -6.63 13.49
N SER A 151 -23.68 -5.32 13.33
CA SER A 151 -24.93 -4.74 13.85
C SER A 151 -26.08 -4.82 12.85
N GLY A 152 -25.82 -5.12 11.59
CA GLY A 152 -26.81 -5.11 10.51
C GLY A 152 -27.41 -3.73 10.20
N SER A 153 -26.86 -2.67 10.80
CA SER A 153 -27.42 -1.31 10.75
C SER A 153 -26.94 -0.51 9.53
N LYS A 154 -25.83 -0.91 8.90
CA LYS A 154 -25.24 -0.20 7.76
C LYS A 154 -25.35 -1.04 6.50
N LYS A 155 -26.19 -0.62 5.57
CA LYS A 155 -26.25 -1.20 4.23
C LYS A 155 -25.24 -0.48 3.34
N ILE A 156 -24.06 -1.07 3.17
CA ILE A 156 -23.09 -0.60 2.17
C ILE A 156 -23.32 -1.41 0.89
N ASN A 157 -23.60 -0.70 -0.20
CA ASN A 157 -23.80 -1.35 -1.49
C ASN A 157 -22.44 -1.61 -2.17
N VAL A 158 -21.80 -2.68 -1.74
CA VAL A 158 -20.47 -3.11 -2.24
C VAL A 158 -20.53 -3.42 -3.74
N GLU A 159 -21.59 -4.03 -4.20
CA GLU A 159 -21.77 -4.35 -5.63
C GLU A 159 -21.81 -3.06 -6.47
N CYS A 160 -22.58 -2.07 -6.03
CA CYS A 160 -22.60 -0.77 -6.69
C CYS A 160 -21.21 -0.13 -6.71
N MET A 161 -20.47 -0.17 -5.60
CA MET A 161 -19.11 0.37 -5.55
C MET A 161 -18.18 -0.33 -6.53
N MET A 162 -18.23 -1.67 -6.60
CA MET A 162 -17.41 -2.45 -7.53
C MET A 162 -17.78 -2.18 -8.99
N ASN A 163 -19.06 -2.10 -9.30
CA ASN A 163 -19.54 -1.85 -10.67
C ASN A 163 -19.21 -0.44 -11.18
N ASN A 164 -18.92 0.50 -10.29
CA ASN A 164 -18.51 1.87 -10.65
C ASN A 164 -16.98 2.08 -10.58
N LEU A 165 -16.19 1.03 -10.28
CA LEU A 165 -14.73 1.13 -10.38
C LEU A 165 -14.31 1.30 -11.85
N PRO A 166 -13.41 2.26 -12.14
CA PRO A 166 -12.86 2.40 -13.48
C PRO A 166 -11.96 1.22 -13.85
N ASN A 167 -11.71 1.05 -15.13
CA ASN A 167 -10.66 0.16 -15.67
C ASN A 167 -10.62 -1.26 -15.05
N LYS A 168 -11.80 -1.89 -14.87
CA LYS A 168 -11.90 -3.25 -14.30
C LYS A 168 -11.25 -3.40 -12.91
N GLY A 169 -11.43 -2.41 -12.06
CA GLY A 169 -10.93 -2.43 -10.68
C GLY A 169 -9.59 -1.71 -10.47
N GLN A 170 -9.02 -1.12 -11.49
CA GLN A 170 -7.84 -0.26 -11.36
C GLN A 170 -8.27 1.19 -11.14
N LEU A 171 -7.96 1.74 -9.98
CA LEU A 171 -8.27 3.11 -9.60
C LEU A 171 -6.96 3.89 -9.44
N LYS A 172 -6.65 4.77 -10.39
CA LYS A 172 -5.49 5.65 -10.30
C LYS A 172 -5.71 6.74 -9.25
N LYS A 173 -4.63 7.25 -8.69
CA LYS A 173 -4.69 8.30 -7.66
C LYS A 173 -5.53 9.50 -8.10
N GLU A 174 -5.34 9.97 -9.31
CA GLU A 174 -6.06 11.10 -9.89
C GLU A 174 -7.56 10.83 -10.15
N GLU A 175 -7.95 9.57 -10.24
CA GLU A 175 -9.34 9.15 -10.46
C GLU A 175 -10.14 9.03 -9.14
N ILE A 176 -9.46 9.03 -7.99
CA ILE A 176 -10.09 8.85 -6.68
C ILE A 176 -11.19 9.88 -6.41
N PRO A 177 -10.99 11.20 -6.65
CA PRO A 177 -12.05 12.20 -6.40
C PRO A 177 -13.31 11.94 -7.21
N SER A 178 -13.17 11.66 -8.51
CA SER A 178 -14.34 11.40 -9.37
C SER A 178 -15.05 10.09 -9.01
N TYR A 179 -14.29 9.05 -8.66
CA TYR A 179 -14.86 7.79 -8.16
C TYR A 179 -15.68 8.00 -6.88
N LEU A 180 -15.16 8.77 -5.92
CA LEU A 180 -15.86 9.08 -4.67
C LEU A 180 -17.18 9.81 -4.91
N ASN A 181 -17.20 10.78 -5.82
CA ASN A 181 -18.44 11.47 -6.19
C ASN A 181 -19.46 10.49 -6.77
N VAL A 182 -19.04 9.62 -7.70
CA VAL A 182 -19.91 8.63 -8.32
C VAL A 182 -20.52 7.68 -7.30
N ILE A 183 -19.71 7.12 -6.40
CA ILE A 183 -20.22 6.16 -5.40
C ILE A 183 -21.08 6.87 -4.34
N ASN A 184 -20.77 8.12 -3.98
CA ASN A 184 -21.59 8.88 -3.05
C ASN A 184 -23.00 9.10 -3.63
N ASP A 185 -23.10 9.49 -4.88
CA ASP A 185 -24.37 9.78 -5.53
C ASP A 185 -25.17 8.51 -5.85
N LYS A 186 -24.51 7.47 -6.35
CA LYS A 186 -25.18 6.26 -6.85
C LYS A 186 -25.35 5.18 -5.81
N CYS A 187 -24.33 4.97 -4.96
CA CYS A 187 -24.28 3.82 -4.06
C CYS A 187 -24.77 4.15 -2.66
N PHE A 188 -24.85 5.43 -2.31
CA PHE A 188 -25.34 5.93 -1.02
C PHE A 188 -26.43 6.99 -1.18
N PRO A 189 -27.45 6.81 -2.07
CA PRO A 189 -28.53 7.75 -2.19
C PRO A 189 -29.27 7.85 -0.85
N ASN A 190 -29.31 9.05 -0.29
CA ASN A 190 -30.09 9.39 0.91
C ASN A 190 -29.57 8.87 2.27
N VAL A 191 -28.38 9.29 2.65
CA VAL A 191 -28.15 9.61 4.07
C VAL A 191 -28.33 11.14 4.18
N SER A 192 -29.53 11.61 3.81
CA SER A 192 -29.97 12.93 4.18
C SER A 192 -30.03 12.96 5.72
N SER A 193 -29.30 13.89 6.27
CA SER A 193 -29.35 14.38 7.64
C SER A 193 -30.78 14.32 8.21
N LYS A 194 -31.04 13.37 9.10
CA LYS A 194 -32.03 13.54 10.14
C LYS A 194 -31.32 13.90 11.42
#